data_374bef5dab0bdc1cfc041aacf39370af
#
_entry.id   374bef5dab0bdc1cfc041aacf39370af
#
_cell.length_a   1.000
_cell.length_b   1.000
_cell.length_c   1.000
_cell.angle_alpha   90.00
_cell.angle_beta   90.00
_cell.angle_gamma   90.00
#
_symmetry.space_group_name_H-M   'P 1'
#
loop_
_entity.id
_entity.type
_entity.pdbx_description
1 polymer ?
#
loop_
_entity_poly.entity_id
_entity_poly.type
_entity_poly.pdbx_seq_one_letter_code
_entity_poly.pdbx_strand_id
1 'polypeptide(L)'
;SDRYMECKKNETEKQKEEQKAQNSKQLSIEIYKAKEYIDQHLADKLTLNQVAEIVCLSPNYFSSMWKKEMQVGFVDYITEQRVEKAKELFATTDLRTHEVAELTGFGDDSYFSKIFRKVSGKNPGSFRKRNIL
;
A
#
# COMPACT_ATOMS: atom_id res chain seq x y z
N SER A 1 17.75 -17.43 4.24
CA SER A 1 18.60 -16.25 4.25
C SER A 1 18.88 -15.80 5.69
N ASP A 2 19.96 -15.10 5.87
CA ASP A 2 20.36 -14.61 7.18
C ASP A 2 19.28 -13.71 7.79
N ARG A 3 18.65 -12.92 6.99
CA ARG A 3 17.59 -12.02 7.41
C ARG A 3 16.39 -12.77 8.00
N TYR A 4 16.01 -13.88 7.36
CA TYR A 4 14.91 -14.70 7.86
C TYR A 4 15.26 -15.36 9.20
N MET A 5 16.51 -15.80 9.35
CA MET A 5 16.99 -16.40 10.61
C MET A 5 17.02 -15.38 11.75
N GLU A 6 17.43 -14.16 11.48
CA GLU A 6 17.41 -13.08 12.47
C GLU A 6 15.97 -12.79 12.93
N CYS A 7 15.01 -12.80 12.01
CA CYS A 7 13.62 -12.58 12.35
C CYS A 7 13.09 -13.63 13.29
N LYS A 8 13.46 -14.90 13.11
CA LYS A 8 13.00 -15.97 13.96
C LYS A 8 13.48 -15.85 15.40
N LYS A 9 14.66 -15.29 15.63
CA LYS A 9 15.21 -15.13 16.97
C LYS A 9 14.35 -14.20 17.85
N ASN A 10 13.63 -13.29 17.24
CA ASN A 10 12.82 -12.31 17.96
C ASN A 10 11.32 -12.62 17.90
N GLU A 11 10.95 -13.80 17.44
CA GLU A 11 9.56 -14.17 17.20
C GLU A 11 8.70 -14.12 18.46
N THR A 12 9.23 -14.57 19.58
CA THR A 12 8.48 -14.60 20.84
C THR A 12 8.12 -13.20 21.34
N GLU A 13 9.04 -12.27 21.24
CA GLU A 13 8.79 -10.88 21.65
C GLU A 13 7.78 -10.22 20.74
N LYS A 14 7.86 -10.47 19.43
CA LYS A 14 6.92 -9.94 18.46
C LYS A 14 5.52 -10.46 18.69
N GLN A 15 5.35 -11.73 19.02
CA GLN A 15 4.07 -12.31 19.31
C GLN A 15 3.40 -11.66 20.52
N LYS A 16 4.16 -11.32 21.54
CA LYS A 16 3.62 -10.63 22.72
C LYS A 16 3.14 -9.23 22.36
N GLU A 17 3.87 -8.53 21.52
CA GLU A 17 3.49 -7.19 21.05
C GLU A 17 2.24 -7.27 20.19
N GLU A 18 2.14 -8.28 19.32
CA GLU A 18 0.97 -8.48 18.47
C GLU A 18 -0.30 -8.71 19.30
N GLN A 19 -0.22 -9.55 20.32
CA GLN A 19 -1.37 -9.81 21.19
C GLN A 19 -1.80 -8.54 21.91
N LYS A 20 -0.86 -7.75 22.37
CA LYS A 20 -1.14 -6.49 23.03
C LYS A 20 -1.80 -5.50 22.07
N ALA A 21 -1.31 -5.42 20.84
CA ALA A 21 -1.87 -4.56 19.81
C ALA A 21 -3.30 -4.98 19.44
N GLN A 22 -3.54 -6.29 19.32
CA GLN A 22 -4.87 -6.80 19.02
C GLN A 22 -5.85 -6.49 20.13
N ASN A 23 -5.44 -6.63 21.38
CA ASN A 23 -6.28 -6.35 22.53
C ASN A 23 -6.67 -4.86 22.61
N SER A 24 -5.80 -3.98 22.14
CA SER A 24 -6.07 -2.55 22.09
C SER A 24 -6.70 -2.10 20.76
N LYS A 25 -7.03 -3.06 19.87
CA LYS A 25 -7.59 -2.81 18.54
C LYS A 25 -6.68 -1.98 17.63
N GLN A 26 -5.38 -2.04 17.89
CA GLN A 26 -4.37 -1.40 17.06
C GLN A 26 -3.78 -2.41 16.08
N LEU A 27 -3.13 -1.90 15.03
CA LEU A 27 -2.40 -2.77 14.11
C LEU A 27 -1.22 -3.42 14.81
N SER A 28 -0.91 -4.66 14.45
CA SER A 28 0.33 -5.28 14.91
C SER A 28 1.52 -4.51 14.34
N ILE A 29 2.69 -4.65 14.97
CA ILE A 29 3.89 -3.95 14.54
C ILE A 29 4.27 -4.32 13.11
N GLU A 30 4.12 -5.60 12.73
CA GLU A 30 4.45 -6.06 11.39
C GLU A 30 3.54 -5.44 10.35
N ILE A 31 2.25 -5.37 10.62
CA ILE A 31 1.28 -4.76 9.69
C ILE A 31 1.50 -3.26 9.61
N TYR A 32 1.77 -2.60 10.73
CA TYR A 32 2.08 -1.18 10.72
C TYR A 32 3.31 -0.88 9.86
N LYS A 33 4.38 -1.65 10.05
CA LYS A 33 5.61 -1.47 9.27
C LYS A 33 5.39 -1.73 7.78
N ALA A 34 4.61 -2.75 7.45
CA ALA A 34 4.28 -3.06 6.08
C ALA A 34 3.49 -1.90 5.44
N LYS A 35 2.51 -1.37 6.15
CA LYS A 35 1.71 -0.24 5.69
C LYS A 35 2.59 0.98 5.43
N GLU A 36 3.48 1.30 6.35
CA GLU A 36 4.41 2.42 6.20
C GLU A 36 5.31 2.23 4.97
N TYR A 37 5.85 1.03 4.79
CA TYR A 37 6.67 0.74 3.63
C TYR A 37 5.90 0.91 2.32
N ILE A 38 4.70 0.37 2.25
CA ILE A 38 3.85 0.48 1.07
C ILE A 38 3.57 1.95 0.75
N ASP A 39 3.17 2.71 1.75
CA ASP A 39 2.78 4.11 1.57
C ASP A 39 3.95 4.97 1.08
N GLN A 40 5.18 4.59 1.46
CA GLN A 40 6.39 5.32 1.06
C GLN A 40 6.94 4.86 -0.29
N HIS A 41 6.48 3.74 -0.84
CA HIS A 41 7.04 3.13 -2.05
C HIS A 41 5.97 2.86 -3.12
N LEU A 42 4.93 3.68 -3.16
CA LEU A 42 3.82 3.47 -4.10
C LEU A 42 4.27 3.52 -5.57
N ALA A 43 5.30 4.32 -5.88
CA ALA A 43 5.81 4.41 -7.24
C ALA A 43 6.61 3.18 -7.67
N ASP A 44 7.02 2.36 -6.72
CA ASP A 44 7.86 1.19 -6.96
C ASP A 44 7.02 -0.06 -7.14
N LYS A 45 7.67 -1.10 -7.65
CA LYS A 45 7.03 -2.42 -7.73
C LYS A 45 6.87 -2.98 -6.32
N LEU A 46 5.64 -3.34 -5.97
CA LEU A 46 5.32 -3.89 -4.66
C LEU A 46 4.73 -5.27 -4.82
N THR A 47 5.36 -6.28 -4.20
CA THR A 47 4.88 -7.66 -4.21
C THR A 47 4.64 -8.14 -2.80
N LEU A 48 3.71 -9.07 -2.67
CA LEU A 48 3.41 -9.69 -1.37
C LEU A 48 4.67 -10.32 -0.75
N ASN A 49 5.42 -11.07 -1.56
CA ASN A 49 6.62 -11.74 -1.07
C ASN A 49 7.66 -10.75 -0.56
N GLN A 50 7.85 -9.66 -1.29
CA GLN A 50 8.82 -8.63 -0.92
C GLN A 50 8.46 -7.98 0.42
N VAL A 51 7.20 -7.57 0.59
CA VAL A 51 6.78 -6.90 1.80
C VAL A 51 6.78 -7.86 3.00
N ALA A 52 6.34 -9.10 2.77
CA ALA A 52 6.38 -10.13 3.82
C ALA A 52 7.81 -10.34 4.32
N GLU A 53 8.78 -10.39 3.41
CA GLU A 53 10.18 -10.53 3.78
C GLU A 53 10.67 -9.35 4.62
N ILE A 54 10.28 -8.14 4.24
CA ILE A 54 10.68 -6.93 4.98
C ILE A 54 10.22 -7.00 6.44
N VAL A 55 9.02 -7.52 6.67
CA VAL A 55 8.48 -7.62 8.04
C VAL A 55 8.74 -8.99 8.68
N CYS A 56 9.57 -9.82 8.04
CA CYS A 56 10.04 -11.10 8.58
C CYS A 56 8.93 -12.13 8.81
N LEU A 57 7.93 -12.15 7.92
CA LEU A 57 6.85 -13.12 7.94
C LEU A 57 6.81 -13.91 6.65
N SER A 58 6.27 -15.14 6.71
CA SER A 58 6.03 -15.90 5.49
C SER A 58 4.92 -15.20 4.68
N PRO A 59 4.93 -15.32 3.33
CA PRO A 59 3.91 -14.67 2.53
C PRO A 59 2.48 -15.08 2.88
N ASN A 60 2.24 -16.36 3.13
CA ASN A 60 0.90 -16.84 3.47
C ASN A 60 0.42 -16.28 4.81
N TYR A 61 1.28 -16.31 5.80
CA TYR A 61 0.95 -15.78 7.12
C TYR A 61 0.71 -14.27 7.05
N PHE A 62 1.61 -13.57 6.35
CA PHE A 62 1.47 -12.12 6.18
C PHE A 62 0.17 -11.76 5.47
N SER A 63 -0.17 -12.46 4.39
CA SER A 63 -1.39 -12.20 3.63
C SER A 63 -2.65 -12.36 4.50
N SER A 64 -2.71 -13.43 5.29
CA SER A 64 -3.84 -13.67 6.19
C SER A 64 -3.93 -12.61 7.28
N MET A 65 -2.81 -12.28 7.88
CA MET A 65 -2.73 -11.28 8.93
C MET A 65 -3.10 -9.89 8.41
N TRP A 66 -2.61 -9.54 7.22
CA TRP A 66 -2.93 -8.26 6.58
C TRP A 66 -4.44 -8.11 6.39
N LYS A 67 -5.06 -9.11 5.77
CA LYS A 67 -6.50 -9.06 5.49
C LYS A 67 -7.31 -8.99 6.77
N LYS A 68 -6.90 -9.73 7.79
CA LYS A 68 -7.59 -9.73 9.07
C LYS A 68 -7.54 -8.36 9.74
N GLU A 69 -6.38 -7.74 9.77
CA GLU A 69 -6.20 -6.48 10.48
C GLU A 69 -6.62 -5.26 9.65
N MET A 70 -6.34 -5.25 8.35
CA MET A 70 -6.65 -4.12 7.48
C MET A 70 -8.06 -4.17 6.89
N GLN A 71 -8.73 -5.32 6.95
CA GLN A 71 -10.08 -5.51 6.42
C GLN A 71 -10.14 -5.34 4.89
N VAL A 72 -9.00 -5.45 4.22
CA VAL A 72 -8.87 -5.31 2.77
C VAL A 72 -7.68 -6.14 2.32
N GLY A 73 -7.73 -6.71 1.10
CA GLY A 73 -6.62 -7.48 0.56
C GLY A 73 -5.41 -6.61 0.30
N PHE A 74 -4.24 -7.25 0.25
CA PHE A 74 -2.97 -6.56 0.06
C PHE A 74 -2.92 -5.79 -1.26
N VAL A 75 -3.28 -6.46 -2.37
CA VAL A 75 -3.27 -5.82 -3.69
C VAL A 75 -4.29 -4.68 -3.77
N ASP A 76 -5.48 -4.92 -3.23
CA ASP A 76 -6.54 -3.91 -3.25
C ASP A 76 -6.14 -2.66 -2.45
N TYR A 77 -5.48 -2.86 -1.31
CA TYR A 77 -4.98 -1.74 -0.52
C TYR A 77 -3.99 -0.89 -1.32
N ILE A 78 -3.01 -1.54 -1.97
CA ILE A 78 -2.02 -0.83 -2.78
C ILE A 78 -2.70 -0.05 -3.89
N THR A 79 -3.65 -0.68 -4.59
CA THR A 79 -4.39 -0.03 -5.67
C THR A 79 -5.14 1.21 -5.16
N GLU A 80 -5.82 1.07 -4.04
CA GLU A 80 -6.56 2.19 -3.44
C GLU A 80 -5.62 3.34 -3.05
N GLN A 81 -4.47 3.01 -2.46
CA GLN A 81 -3.52 4.05 -2.06
C GLN A 81 -2.90 4.74 -3.26
N ARG A 82 -2.62 4.00 -4.33
CA ARG A 82 -2.12 4.59 -5.57
C ARG A 82 -3.15 5.54 -6.18
N VAL A 83 -4.42 5.16 -6.16
CA VAL A 83 -5.49 6.03 -6.65
C VAL A 83 -5.63 7.28 -5.79
N GLU A 84 -5.55 7.14 -4.47
CA GLU A 84 -5.62 8.30 -3.57
C GLU A 84 -4.46 9.25 -3.80
N LYS A 85 -3.26 8.72 -4.00
CA LYS A 85 -2.08 9.54 -4.33
C LYS A 85 -2.27 10.25 -5.66
N ALA A 86 -2.85 9.57 -6.65
CA ALA A 86 -3.14 10.17 -7.96
C ALA A 86 -4.13 11.33 -7.82
N LYS A 87 -5.18 11.17 -7.02
CA LYS A 87 -6.14 12.25 -6.77
C LYS A 87 -5.43 13.47 -6.19
N GLU A 88 -4.57 13.25 -5.22
CA GLU A 88 -3.79 14.31 -4.60
C GLU A 88 -2.92 15.03 -5.63
N LEU A 89 -2.22 14.29 -6.48
CA LEU A 89 -1.37 14.88 -7.50
C LEU A 89 -2.18 15.69 -8.53
N PHE A 90 -3.34 15.20 -8.94
CA PHE A 90 -4.20 15.95 -9.86
C PHE A 90 -4.72 17.24 -9.21
N ALA A 91 -4.99 17.20 -7.91
CA ALA A 91 -5.52 18.36 -7.21
C ALA A 91 -4.45 19.42 -6.90
N THR A 92 -3.19 19.00 -6.73
CA THR A 92 -2.14 19.89 -6.25
C THR A 92 -1.06 20.22 -7.29
N THR A 93 -1.09 19.57 -8.45
CA THR A 93 -0.07 19.78 -9.48
C THR A 93 -0.70 19.91 -10.87
N ASP A 94 0.10 20.34 -11.84
CA ASP A 94 -0.29 20.40 -13.25
C ASP A 94 0.26 19.21 -14.03
N LEU A 95 0.64 18.13 -13.34
CA LEU A 95 1.19 16.95 -13.99
C LEU A 95 0.18 16.34 -14.96
N ARG A 96 0.71 15.81 -16.05
CA ARG A 96 -0.13 15.13 -17.04
C ARG A 96 -0.52 13.75 -16.54
N THR A 97 -1.57 13.20 -17.13
CA THR A 97 -2.11 11.89 -16.71
C THR A 97 -1.02 10.81 -16.75
N HIS A 98 -0.21 10.76 -17.81
CA HIS A 98 0.85 9.76 -17.90
C HIS A 98 1.94 9.95 -16.84
N GLU A 99 2.21 11.20 -16.47
CA GLU A 99 3.18 11.48 -15.41
C GLU A 99 2.65 11.01 -14.04
N VAL A 100 1.38 11.25 -13.78
CA VAL A 100 0.74 10.79 -12.55
C VAL A 100 0.71 9.27 -12.49
N ALA A 101 0.40 8.61 -13.63
CA ALA A 101 0.40 7.15 -13.69
C ALA A 101 1.77 6.58 -13.34
N GLU A 102 2.83 7.20 -13.84
CA GLU A 102 4.20 6.76 -13.56
C GLU A 102 4.58 6.98 -12.09
N LEU A 103 4.29 8.15 -11.56
CA LEU A 103 4.63 8.50 -10.17
C LEU A 103 3.85 7.68 -9.14
N THR A 104 2.70 7.16 -9.52
CA THR A 104 1.87 6.35 -8.61
C THR A 104 2.03 4.84 -8.81
N GLY A 105 2.97 4.44 -9.67
CA GLY A 105 3.30 3.02 -9.83
C GLY A 105 2.43 2.24 -10.81
N PHE A 106 1.51 2.90 -11.52
CA PHE A 106 0.69 2.21 -12.52
C PHE A 106 1.43 1.95 -13.83
N GLY A 107 2.32 2.86 -14.20
CA GLY A 107 3.17 2.74 -15.38
C GLY A 107 2.46 2.99 -16.70
N ASP A 108 1.39 2.28 -16.96
CA ASP A 108 0.65 2.39 -18.22
C ASP A 108 -0.55 3.33 -18.06
N ASP A 109 -0.67 4.30 -18.95
CA ASP A 109 -1.70 5.32 -18.95
C ASP A 109 -3.11 4.73 -19.10
N SER A 110 -3.27 3.80 -20.04
CA SER A 110 -4.56 3.15 -20.27
C SER A 110 -5.01 2.32 -19.08
N TYR A 111 -4.08 1.56 -18.52
CA TYR A 111 -4.35 0.75 -17.33
C TYR A 111 -4.68 1.65 -16.15
N PHE A 112 -3.92 2.72 -15.97
CA PHE A 112 -4.16 3.68 -14.89
C PHE A 112 -5.57 4.27 -14.98
N SER A 113 -5.96 4.77 -16.15
CA SER A 113 -7.27 5.40 -16.34
C SER A 113 -8.41 4.43 -16.02
N LYS A 114 -8.27 3.18 -16.45
CA LYS A 114 -9.25 2.13 -16.21
C LYS A 114 -9.40 1.85 -14.70
N ILE A 115 -8.30 1.66 -14.02
CA ILE A 115 -8.31 1.36 -12.59
C ILE A 115 -8.77 2.57 -11.77
N PHE A 116 -8.30 3.75 -12.13
CA PHE A 116 -8.70 4.99 -11.46
C PHE A 116 -10.22 5.16 -11.52
N ARG A 117 -10.80 4.97 -12.71
CA ARG A 117 -12.24 5.08 -12.88
C ARG A 117 -12.99 4.01 -12.07
N LYS A 118 -12.47 2.80 -12.06
CA LYS A 118 -13.08 1.69 -11.31
C LYS A 118 -13.11 1.96 -9.81
N VAL A 119 -12.00 2.46 -9.26
CA VAL A 119 -11.86 2.68 -7.81
C VAL A 119 -12.55 3.97 -7.38
N SER A 120 -12.36 5.05 -8.11
CA SER A 120 -12.89 6.37 -7.71
C SER A 120 -14.30 6.66 -8.24
N GLY A 121 -14.72 5.91 -9.27
CA GLY A 121 -16.01 6.14 -9.93
C GLY A 121 -16.01 7.29 -10.92
N LYS A 122 -14.88 7.99 -11.07
CA LYS A 122 -14.77 9.15 -11.94
C LYS A 122 -13.50 9.10 -12.78
N ASN A 123 -13.50 9.84 -13.89
CA ASN A 123 -12.31 9.95 -14.72
C ASN A 123 -11.23 10.79 -14.01
N PRO A 124 -9.93 10.54 -14.32
CA PRO A 124 -8.84 11.32 -13.72
C PRO A 124 -9.01 12.82 -13.85
N GLY A 125 -9.52 13.28 -15.01
CA GLY A 125 -9.71 14.71 -15.25
C GLY A 125 -10.65 15.39 -14.26
N SER A 126 -11.57 14.64 -13.63
CA SER A 126 -12.50 15.18 -12.64
C SER A 126 -11.83 15.69 -11.38
N PHE A 127 -10.62 15.22 -11.12
CA PHE A 127 -9.87 15.59 -9.91
C PHE A 127 -8.81 16.65 -10.17
N ARG A 128 -8.72 17.14 -11.41
CA ARG A 128 -7.71 18.15 -11.73
C ARG A 128 -8.03 19.46 -11.02
N LYS A 129 -6.96 20.14 -10.64
CA LYS A 129 -7.00 21.47 -10.07
C LYS A 129 -7.71 22.39 -11.05
N ARG A 130 -8.79 23.01 -10.61
CA ARG A 130 -9.51 23.95 -11.46
C ARG A 130 -8.76 25.28 -11.48
N ASN A 131 -8.50 25.80 -12.66
CA ASN A 131 -8.03 27.16 -12.80
C ASN A 131 -9.23 28.07 -12.56
N ILE A 132 -9.39 28.45 -11.32
CA ILE A 132 -10.46 29.35 -10.94
C ILE A 132 -9.95 30.76 -10.96
N LEU A 133 -9.67 31.24 -12.07
CA LEU A 133 -9.29 32.66 -12.15
C LEU A 133 -9.74 33.25 -13.43
#